data_7c59eb7976905f4493393b1164efe8a0
#
_entry.id   7c59eb7976905f4493393b1164efe8a0
#
_cell.length_a   1.000
_cell.length_b   1.000
_cell.length_c   1.000
_cell.angle_alpha   90.00
_cell.angle_beta   90.00
_cell.angle_gamma   90.00
#
_symmetry.space_group_name_H-M   'P 1'
#
loop_
_entity.id
_entity.type
_entity.pdbx_description
1 polymer ?
#
loop_
_entity_poly.entity_id
_entity_poly.type
_entity_poly.pdbx_seq_one_letter_code
_entity_poly.pdbx_strand_id
1 'polypeptide(L)'
;MRPWHWSVLWLLSALAGCSTSRVTLLEGPGSVTVAEGEQRLSLKQPGEAAWYSNGGWLRGTGSRDEPDWVSASLAPEPLRFRLYFRDWNELTDESQRVYAQLLTSLRQRTPAMVSVIGHTDTLGEAGYNERVGLKRAGQLARKLQASGIELLQLRVASHGEADPLRATPDETYEPLNRRVEVWVQ
;
A
#
# COMPACT_ATOMS: atom_id res chain seq x y z
N MET A 1 -56.46 45.04 29.62
CA MET A 1 -55.93 43.68 29.33
C MET A 1 -54.86 43.77 28.28
N ARG A 2 -53.59 43.63 28.65
CA ARG A 2 -52.44 43.68 27.74
C ARG A 2 -51.97 42.26 27.44
N PRO A 3 -51.80 41.83 26.18
CA PRO A 3 -51.21 40.52 25.90
C PRO A 3 -49.69 40.56 26.07
N TRP A 4 -49.19 39.62 26.84
CA TRP A 4 -47.76 39.38 27.07
C TRP A 4 -47.16 38.64 25.87
N HIS A 5 -46.31 39.32 25.13
CA HIS A 5 -45.54 38.69 24.06
C HIS A 5 -44.30 38.01 24.68
N TRP A 6 -44.29 36.68 24.63
CA TRP A 6 -43.11 35.89 24.94
C TRP A 6 -42.19 35.88 23.71
N SER A 7 -41.14 36.69 23.74
CA SER A 7 -40.07 36.60 22.77
C SER A 7 -39.17 35.43 23.16
N VAL A 8 -39.30 34.33 22.43
CA VAL A 8 -38.36 33.20 22.53
C VAL A 8 -37.10 33.58 21.78
N LEU A 9 -36.06 33.96 22.54
CA LEU A 9 -34.72 34.16 21.99
C LEU A 9 -34.13 32.78 21.71
N TRP A 10 -34.04 32.39 20.41
CA TRP A 10 -33.24 31.25 19.98
C TRP A 10 -31.78 31.66 20.01
N LEU A 11 -31.02 31.21 21.03
CA LEU A 11 -29.56 31.21 20.99
C LEU A 11 -29.10 30.11 20.07
N LEU A 12 -28.82 30.45 18.81
CA LEU A 12 -28.04 29.63 17.93
C LEU A 12 -26.59 29.65 18.44
N SER A 13 -26.23 28.67 19.26
CA SER A 13 -24.81 28.35 19.52
C SER A 13 -24.23 27.74 18.26
N ALA A 14 -23.64 28.56 17.41
CA ALA A 14 -22.74 28.10 16.37
C ALA A 14 -21.53 27.45 17.08
N LEU A 15 -21.51 26.14 17.17
CA LEU A 15 -20.31 25.36 17.45
C LEU A 15 -19.40 25.53 16.24
N ALA A 16 -18.62 26.62 16.21
CA ALA A 16 -17.46 26.72 15.34
C ALA A 16 -16.44 25.68 15.80
N GLY A 17 -16.55 24.48 15.27
CA GLY A 17 -15.49 23.50 15.39
C GLY A 17 -14.26 24.05 14.68
N CYS A 18 -13.27 24.51 15.43
CA CYS A 18 -11.96 24.82 14.89
C CYS A 18 -11.33 23.50 14.39
N SER A 19 -11.61 23.13 13.16
CA SER A 19 -10.89 22.07 12.48
C SER A 19 -9.53 22.63 12.05
N THR A 20 -8.50 22.46 12.86
CA THR A 20 -7.12 22.70 12.43
C THR A 20 -6.64 21.49 11.67
N SER A 21 -6.38 21.65 10.38
CA SER A 21 -5.72 20.62 9.59
C SER A 21 -4.21 20.81 9.65
N ARG A 22 -3.49 19.71 9.86
CA ARG A 22 -2.03 19.72 9.89
C ARG A 22 -1.50 18.71 8.88
N VAL A 23 -0.47 19.11 8.14
CA VAL A 23 0.30 18.25 7.25
C VAL A 23 1.76 18.31 7.68
N THR A 24 2.39 17.18 7.94
CA THR A 24 3.81 17.08 8.30
C THR A 24 4.52 16.21 7.28
N LEU A 25 5.68 16.65 6.77
CA LEU A 25 6.51 15.86 5.89
C LEU A 25 7.35 14.90 6.73
N LEU A 26 7.11 13.60 6.58
CA LEU A 26 7.86 12.55 7.23
C LEU A 26 9.19 12.26 6.50
N GLU A 27 10.02 11.40 7.07
CA GLU A 27 11.29 10.99 6.47
C GLU A 27 11.03 10.22 5.16
N GLY A 28 11.76 10.59 4.11
CA GLY A 28 11.66 9.98 2.78
C GLY A 28 12.02 10.94 1.66
N PRO A 29 12.23 10.43 0.44
CA PRO A 29 12.43 11.28 -0.73
C PRO A 29 11.10 11.87 -1.17
N GLY A 30 11.08 13.18 -1.41
CA GLY A 30 9.91 13.85 -1.95
C GLY A 30 9.61 15.22 -1.33
N SER A 31 8.56 15.83 -1.81
CA SER A 31 8.02 17.08 -1.28
C SER A 31 6.50 17.04 -1.33
N VAL A 32 5.87 17.75 -0.39
CA VAL A 32 4.42 17.92 -0.36
C VAL A 32 4.09 19.40 -0.54
N THR A 33 3.16 19.71 -1.43
CA THR A 33 2.64 21.08 -1.59
C THR A 33 1.18 21.09 -1.15
N VAL A 34 0.87 21.89 -0.15
CA VAL A 34 -0.50 22.19 0.26
C VAL A 34 -0.96 23.47 -0.40
N ALA A 35 -2.21 23.54 -0.81
CA ALA A 35 -2.76 24.70 -1.51
C ALA A 35 -4.17 25.00 -1.02
N GLU A 36 -4.50 26.29 -0.97
CA GLU A 36 -5.84 26.80 -0.71
C GLU A 36 -5.99 28.14 -1.47
N GLY A 37 -6.93 28.19 -2.40
CA GLY A 37 -7.05 29.34 -3.31
C GLY A 37 -5.77 29.58 -4.11
N GLU A 38 -5.23 30.79 -4.01
CA GLU A 38 -3.96 31.16 -4.65
C GLU A 38 -2.72 30.85 -3.78
N GLN A 39 -2.92 30.56 -2.50
CA GLN A 39 -1.82 30.26 -1.59
C GLN A 39 -1.31 28.84 -1.83
N ARG A 40 0.01 28.73 -1.97
CA ARG A 40 0.71 27.42 -2.08
C ARG A 40 1.88 27.40 -1.11
N LEU A 41 1.99 26.31 -0.36
CA LEU A 41 3.08 26.09 0.58
C LEU A 41 3.71 24.72 0.33
N SER A 42 4.99 24.69 -0.03
CA SER A 42 5.72 23.45 -0.29
C SER A 42 6.59 23.07 0.91
N LEU A 43 6.43 21.84 1.38
CA LEU A 43 7.28 21.21 2.39
C LEU A 43 8.30 20.35 1.65
N LYS A 44 9.60 20.56 1.91
CA LYS A 44 10.70 19.92 1.18
C LYS A 44 11.66 19.14 2.06
N GLN A 45 11.63 19.41 3.36
CA GLN A 45 12.52 18.75 4.32
C GLN A 45 11.72 17.94 5.33
N PRO A 46 12.22 16.77 5.75
CA PRO A 46 11.62 16.02 6.83
C PRO A 46 11.45 16.86 8.09
N GLY A 47 10.28 16.75 8.73
CA GLY A 47 9.94 17.54 9.91
C GLY A 47 9.34 18.93 9.61
N GLU A 48 9.32 19.39 8.36
CA GLU A 48 8.51 20.56 8.01
C GLU A 48 7.03 20.24 8.12
N ALA A 49 6.24 21.20 8.61
CA ALA A 49 4.80 21.07 8.72
C ALA A 49 4.07 22.32 8.22
N ALA A 50 2.84 22.11 7.81
CA ALA A 50 1.90 23.17 7.48
C ALA A 50 0.62 23.01 8.32
N TRP A 51 0.12 24.10 8.87
CA TRP A 51 -1.16 24.15 9.58
C TRP A 51 -2.13 25.02 8.83
N TYR A 52 -3.33 24.51 8.65
CA TYR A 52 -4.42 25.33 8.11
C TYR A 52 -5.17 25.99 9.26
N SER A 53 -5.19 27.32 9.28
CA SER A 53 -5.89 28.10 10.28
C SER A 53 -6.33 29.44 9.69
N ASN A 54 -7.52 29.88 10.07
CA ASN A 54 -8.08 31.20 9.65
C ASN A 54 -8.05 31.44 8.13
N GLY A 55 -8.32 30.38 7.33
CA GLY A 55 -8.40 30.50 5.88
C GLY A 55 -7.06 30.50 5.15
N GLY A 56 -5.98 30.06 5.79
CA GLY A 56 -4.67 29.97 5.15
C GLY A 56 -3.73 28.94 5.76
N TRP A 57 -2.68 28.61 5.00
CA TRP A 57 -1.63 27.70 5.41
C TRP A 57 -0.47 28.45 6.06
N LEU A 58 -0.06 28.02 7.24
CA LEU A 58 1.09 28.53 7.98
C LEU A 58 2.20 27.46 8.00
N ARG A 59 3.43 27.86 7.72
CA ARG A 59 4.62 26.98 7.82
C ARG A 59 5.10 26.89 9.27
N GLY A 60 5.55 25.71 9.64
CA GLY A 60 6.24 25.48 10.90
C GLY A 60 7.02 24.18 10.90
N THR A 61 7.48 23.76 12.03
CA THR A 61 8.13 22.46 12.24
C THR A 61 7.15 21.53 12.93
N GLY A 62 6.97 20.34 12.36
CA GLY A 62 6.26 19.26 13.03
C GLY A 62 7.15 18.70 14.12
N SER A 63 6.69 18.70 15.39
CA SER A 63 7.36 17.88 16.38
C SER A 63 7.17 16.40 16.00
N ARG A 64 8.17 15.58 16.23
CA ARG A 64 8.13 14.11 16.08
C ARG A 64 7.12 13.42 17.02
N ASP A 65 6.49 14.19 17.89
CA ASP A 65 5.45 13.69 18.78
C ASP A 65 4.15 13.49 18.01
N GLU A 66 4.20 12.56 17.03
CA GLU A 66 2.97 11.91 16.59
C GLU A 66 2.42 11.20 17.83
N PRO A 67 1.17 11.45 18.19
CA PRO A 67 0.57 10.68 19.26
C PRO A 67 0.73 9.20 18.94
N ASP A 68 1.16 8.37 19.88
CA ASP A 68 1.37 6.93 19.72
C ASP A 68 0.19 6.21 19.05
N TRP A 69 -1.02 6.77 19.17
CA TRP A 69 -2.20 6.22 18.51
C TRP A 69 -2.19 6.37 16.98
N VAL A 70 -1.47 7.34 16.39
CA VAL A 70 -1.37 7.50 14.93
C VAL A 70 -0.54 6.36 14.35
N SER A 71 0.64 6.12 14.88
CA SER A 71 1.49 5.01 14.47
C SER A 71 0.87 3.65 14.81
N ALA A 72 0.15 3.54 15.94
CA ALA A 72 -0.58 2.33 16.31
C ALA A 72 -1.80 2.04 15.41
N SER A 73 -2.37 3.07 14.76
CA SER A 73 -3.50 2.92 13.84
C SER A 73 -3.11 2.67 12.38
N LEU A 74 -1.84 2.85 12.03
CA LEU A 74 -1.35 2.52 10.69
C LEU A 74 -1.32 1.00 10.52
N ALA A 75 -1.87 0.54 9.41
CA ALA A 75 -1.71 -0.86 9.03
C ALA A 75 -0.22 -1.19 8.89
N PRO A 76 0.23 -2.36 9.34
CA PRO A 76 1.62 -2.76 9.20
C PRO A 76 2.03 -2.71 7.71
N GLU A 77 3.29 -2.34 7.46
CA GLU A 77 3.80 -2.29 6.08
C GLU A 77 3.59 -3.63 5.36
N PRO A 78 3.21 -3.60 4.08
CA PRO A 78 3.07 -4.78 3.28
C PRO A 78 4.39 -5.55 3.20
N LEU A 79 4.35 -6.86 3.40
CA LEU A 79 5.51 -7.72 3.16
C LEU A 79 5.48 -8.24 1.72
N ARG A 80 6.63 -8.25 1.09
CA ARG A 80 6.80 -8.78 -0.27
C ARG A 80 7.76 -9.95 -0.28
N PHE A 81 7.32 -11.07 -0.87
CA PHE A 81 8.11 -12.29 -1.07
C PHE A 81 8.24 -12.55 -2.56
N ARG A 82 9.46 -12.87 -3.01
CA ARG A 82 9.73 -13.27 -4.40
C ARG A 82 10.10 -14.73 -4.43
N LEU A 83 9.41 -15.48 -5.30
CA LEU A 83 9.62 -16.91 -5.46
C LEU A 83 9.95 -17.21 -6.93
N TYR A 84 11.00 -17.97 -7.14
CA TYR A 84 11.49 -18.38 -8.44
C TYR A 84 11.21 -19.85 -8.66
N PHE A 85 10.99 -20.22 -9.93
CA PHE A 85 10.69 -21.58 -10.31
C PHE A 85 11.86 -22.18 -11.07
N ARG A 86 12.23 -23.43 -10.75
CA ARG A 86 13.19 -24.21 -11.53
C ARG A 86 12.57 -24.58 -12.85
N ASP A 87 11.38 -25.14 -12.79
CA ASP A 87 10.54 -25.53 -13.92
C ASP A 87 9.14 -24.94 -13.78
N TRP A 88 8.19 -25.46 -14.51
CA TRP A 88 6.81 -24.98 -14.54
C TRP A 88 6.12 -24.92 -13.17
N ASN A 89 6.44 -25.85 -12.29
CA ASN A 89 5.69 -26.11 -11.04
C ASN A 89 6.55 -26.18 -9.80
N GLU A 90 7.87 -26.30 -9.93
CA GLU A 90 8.77 -26.53 -8.83
C GLU A 90 9.50 -25.26 -8.41
N LEU A 91 9.37 -24.90 -7.15
CA LEU A 91 10.15 -23.80 -6.57
C LEU A 91 11.62 -24.19 -6.47
N THR A 92 12.51 -23.24 -6.70
CA THR A 92 13.93 -23.43 -6.36
C THR A 92 14.10 -23.70 -4.86
N ASP A 93 15.22 -24.30 -4.46
CA ASP A 93 15.49 -24.59 -3.04
C ASP A 93 15.48 -23.31 -2.19
N GLU A 94 15.99 -22.20 -2.73
CA GLU A 94 15.91 -20.90 -2.09
C GLU A 94 14.46 -20.44 -1.94
N SER A 95 13.67 -20.57 -2.99
CA SER A 95 12.25 -20.18 -2.95
C SER A 95 11.40 -21.07 -2.05
N GLN A 96 11.80 -22.30 -1.78
CA GLN A 96 11.17 -23.14 -0.77
C GLN A 96 11.39 -22.57 0.64
N ARG A 97 12.60 -22.05 0.94
CA ARG A 97 12.88 -21.36 2.20
C ARG A 97 12.07 -20.07 2.32
N VAL A 98 12.04 -19.26 1.24
CA VAL A 98 11.20 -18.03 1.20
C VAL A 98 9.72 -18.38 1.39
N TYR A 99 9.24 -19.47 0.82
CA TYR A 99 7.87 -19.93 1.01
C TYR A 99 7.57 -20.30 2.47
N ALA A 100 8.51 -20.95 3.16
CA ALA A 100 8.35 -21.22 4.58
C ALA A 100 8.30 -19.94 5.43
N GLN A 101 9.12 -18.93 5.10
CA GLN A 101 9.07 -17.60 5.73
C GLN A 101 7.72 -16.91 5.47
N LEU A 102 7.21 -16.98 4.23
CA LEU A 102 5.89 -16.45 3.87
C LEU A 102 4.80 -17.07 4.74
N LEU A 103 4.78 -18.41 4.90
CA LEU A 103 3.79 -19.08 5.75
C LEU A 103 3.90 -18.65 7.22
N THR A 104 5.10 -18.44 7.72
CA THR A 104 5.32 -17.92 9.08
C THR A 104 4.76 -16.51 9.23
N SER A 105 5.06 -15.63 8.28
CA SER A 105 4.55 -14.25 8.29
C SER A 105 3.03 -14.18 8.17
N LEU A 106 2.42 -15.06 7.36
CA LEU A 106 0.97 -15.15 7.25
C LEU A 106 0.32 -15.55 8.57
N ARG A 107 0.89 -16.53 9.30
CA ARG A 107 0.36 -16.90 10.62
C ARG A 107 0.44 -15.78 11.65
N GLN A 108 1.44 -14.91 11.54
CA GLN A 108 1.60 -13.75 12.43
C GLN A 108 0.65 -12.60 12.09
N ARG A 109 0.15 -12.54 10.86
CA ARG A 109 -0.73 -11.47 10.34
C ARG A 109 -2.16 -11.93 10.04
N THR A 110 -2.57 -13.07 10.58
CA THR A 110 -3.93 -13.61 10.35
C THR A 110 -4.99 -12.75 11.06
N PRO A 111 -6.09 -12.40 10.38
CA PRO A 111 -6.39 -12.69 8.97
C PRO A 111 -5.68 -11.69 8.02
N ALA A 112 -5.09 -12.20 6.95
CA ALA A 112 -4.28 -11.41 6.02
C ALA A 112 -4.93 -11.25 4.63
N MET A 113 -4.69 -10.13 3.97
CA MET A 113 -4.94 -9.96 2.54
C MET A 113 -3.69 -10.31 1.75
N VAL A 114 -3.84 -11.18 0.74
CA VAL A 114 -2.72 -11.69 -0.04
C VAL A 114 -2.95 -11.44 -1.53
N SER A 115 -1.95 -10.89 -2.21
CA SER A 115 -1.91 -10.77 -3.66
C SER A 115 -0.76 -11.61 -4.20
N VAL A 116 -1.04 -12.48 -5.15
CA VAL A 116 -0.08 -13.37 -5.82
C VAL A 116 0.00 -12.97 -7.29
N ILE A 117 1.16 -12.48 -7.72
CA ILE A 117 1.35 -11.89 -9.06
C ILE A 117 2.45 -12.66 -9.79
N GLY A 118 2.11 -13.21 -10.97
CA GLY A 118 3.05 -13.94 -11.82
C GLY A 118 3.74 -13.03 -12.83
N HIS A 119 5.02 -13.31 -13.07
CA HIS A 119 5.85 -12.62 -14.05
C HIS A 119 6.61 -13.61 -14.91
N THR A 120 6.98 -13.18 -16.11
CA THR A 120 7.81 -13.93 -17.05
C THR A 120 8.99 -13.09 -17.54
N ASP A 121 9.92 -13.72 -18.24
CA ASP A 121 10.85 -13.04 -19.12
C ASP A 121 10.13 -12.65 -20.44
N THR A 122 10.86 -11.97 -21.33
CA THR A 122 10.36 -11.50 -22.63
C THR A 122 10.51 -12.54 -23.73
N LEU A 123 10.88 -13.80 -23.41
CA LEU A 123 10.98 -14.87 -24.40
C LEU A 123 9.57 -15.37 -24.76
N GLY A 124 9.19 -15.24 -26.03
CA GLY A 124 7.91 -15.65 -26.58
C GLY A 124 6.85 -14.56 -26.58
N GLU A 125 5.66 -14.88 -27.03
CA GLU A 125 4.57 -13.94 -27.24
C GLU A 125 3.99 -13.42 -25.91
N ALA A 126 3.73 -12.10 -25.80
CA ALA A 126 3.25 -11.43 -24.59
C ALA A 126 1.95 -12.04 -24.01
N GLY A 127 0.97 -12.36 -24.88
CA GLY A 127 -0.28 -13.00 -24.44
C GLY A 127 -0.08 -14.43 -23.92
N TYR A 128 0.92 -15.15 -24.43
CA TYR A 128 1.33 -16.43 -23.86
C TYR A 128 2.01 -16.25 -22.50
N ASN A 129 2.90 -15.28 -22.38
CA ASN A 129 3.62 -14.93 -21.17
C ASN A 129 2.67 -14.52 -20.03
N GLU A 130 1.62 -13.77 -20.33
CA GLU A 130 0.58 -13.44 -19.35
C GLU A 130 -0.12 -14.71 -18.82
N ARG A 131 -0.51 -15.64 -19.69
CA ARG A 131 -1.13 -16.92 -19.28
C ARG A 131 -0.18 -17.79 -18.45
N VAL A 132 1.10 -17.79 -18.79
CA VAL A 132 2.14 -18.52 -18.04
C VAL A 132 2.31 -17.94 -16.64
N GLY A 133 2.40 -16.61 -16.53
CA GLY A 133 2.46 -15.91 -15.24
C GLY A 133 1.24 -16.20 -14.39
N LEU A 134 0.04 -16.11 -14.96
CA LEU A 134 -1.20 -16.41 -14.27
C LEU A 134 -1.26 -17.88 -13.78
N LYS A 135 -0.81 -18.82 -14.59
CA LYS A 135 -0.75 -20.24 -14.20
C LYS A 135 0.17 -20.47 -13.00
N ARG A 136 1.37 -19.87 -13.00
CA ARG A 136 2.32 -19.95 -11.87
C ARG A 136 1.74 -19.33 -10.60
N ALA A 137 1.18 -18.12 -10.70
CA ALA A 137 0.53 -17.46 -9.58
C ALA A 137 -0.63 -18.29 -9.01
N GLY A 138 -1.47 -18.87 -9.87
CA GLY A 138 -2.57 -19.73 -9.47
C GLY A 138 -2.12 -21.03 -8.77
N GLN A 139 -0.98 -21.59 -9.17
CA GLN A 139 -0.42 -22.76 -8.49
C GLN A 139 0.05 -22.42 -7.07
N LEU A 140 0.74 -21.29 -6.91
CA LEU A 140 1.17 -20.84 -5.60
C LEU A 140 -0.02 -20.48 -4.70
N ALA A 141 -1.04 -19.83 -5.26
CA ALA A 141 -2.28 -19.51 -4.55
C ALA A 141 -2.97 -20.76 -4.02
N ARG A 142 -3.06 -21.83 -4.82
CA ARG A 142 -3.60 -23.14 -4.35
C ARG A 142 -2.77 -23.74 -3.22
N LYS A 143 -1.42 -23.62 -3.27
CA LYS A 143 -0.56 -24.07 -2.15
C LYS A 143 -0.82 -23.26 -0.88
N LEU A 144 -1.02 -21.95 -1.00
CA LEU A 144 -1.37 -21.09 0.14
C LEU A 144 -2.73 -21.45 0.73
N GLN A 145 -3.75 -21.68 -0.08
CA GLN A 145 -5.06 -22.14 0.39
C GLN A 145 -4.97 -23.50 1.09
N ALA A 146 -4.20 -24.43 0.53
CA ALA A 146 -4.00 -25.76 1.13
C ALA A 146 -3.21 -25.73 2.45
N SER A 147 -2.55 -24.62 2.79
CA SER A 147 -1.82 -24.46 4.05
C SER A 147 -2.72 -24.33 5.28
N GLY A 148 -4.03 -24.13 5.08
CA GLY A 148 -5.01 -23.97 6.15
C GLY A 148 -4.92 -22.63 6.90
N ILE A 149 -4.11 -21.68 6.43
CA ILE A 149 -4.03 -20.33 7.01
C ILE A 149 -5.26 -19.53 6.56
N GLU A 150 -5.91 -18.87 7.50
CA GLU A 150 -7.06 -18.02 7.20
C GLU A 150 -6.62 -16.77 6.44
N LEU A 151 -7.15 -16.58 5.24
CA LEU A 151 -6.91 -15.43 4.40
C LEU A 151 -8.20 -14.62 4.25
N LEU A 152 -8.15 -13.35 4.61
CA LEU A 152 -9.27 -12.42 4.41
C LEU A 152 -9.57 -12.24 2.93
N GLN A 153 -8.52 -12.15 2.12
CA GLN A 153 -8.62 -12.04 0.68
C GLN A 153 -7.39 -12.69 0.01
N LEU A 154 -7.63 -13.40 -1.08
CA LEU A 154 -6.58 -13.92 -1.94
C LEU A 154 -6.84 -13.46 -3.39
N ARG A 155 -5.95 -12.61 -3.92
CA ARG A 155 -5.96 -12.15 -5.31
C ARG A 155 -4.89 -12.86 -6.10
N VAL A 156 -5.22 -13.24 -7.34
CA VAL A 156 -4.27 -13.86 -8.27
C VAL A 156 -4.27 -13.04 -9.54
N ALA A 157 -3.08 -12.64 -9.99
CA ALA A 157 -2.90 -11.84 -11.19
C ALA A 157 -1.62 -12.25 -11.92
N SER A 158 -1.45 -11.72 -13.13
CA SER A 158 -0.21 -11.80 -13.90
C SER A 158 0.09 -10.44 -14.50
N HIS A 159 1.37 -10.10 -14.56
CA HIS A 159 1.88 -9.01 -15.37
C HIS A 159 2.61 -9.53 -16.61
N GLY A 160 2.71 -10.88 -16.76
CA GLY A 160 3.49 -11.46 -17.86
C GLY A 160 4.90 -10.89 -17.87
N GLU A 161 5.30 -10.37 -19.01
CA GLU A 161 6.59 -9.71 -19.24
C GLU A 161 6.56 -8.19 -19.03
N ALA A 162 5.39 -7.59 -18.77
CA ALA A 162 5.21 -6.13 -18.74
C ALA A 162 5.89 -5.44 -17.55
N ASP A 163 6.21 -6.19 -16.48
CA ASP A 163 6.87 -5.67 -15.28
C ASP A 163 8.13 -6.50 -14.95
N PRO A 164 9.22 -6.31 -15.71
CA PRO A 164 10.45 -7.06 -15.52
C PRO A 164 11.23 -6.57 -14.29
N LEU A 165 11.82 -7.50 -13.52
CA LEU A 165 12.75 -7.16 -12.45
C LEU A 165 14.08 -6.66 -13.03
N ARG A 166 14.48 -7.21 -14.16
CA ARG A 166 15.59 -6.75 -14.99
C ARG A 166 15.06 -6.37 -16.37
N ALA A 167 15.32 -5.14 -16.79
CA ALA A 167 15.03 -4.72 -18.16
C ALA A 167 15.88 -5.53 -19.13
N THR A 168 15.24 -6.16 -20.11
CA THR A 168 15.86 -6.93 -21.18
C THR A 168 15.27 -6.50 -22.52
N PRO A 169 15.99 -6.68 -23.64
CA PRO A 169 15.40 -6.65 -24.95
C PRO A 169 14.26 -7.68 -25.06
N ASP A 170 13.44 -7.52 -26.09
CA ASP A 170 12.44 -8.52 -26.44
C ASP A 170 13.10 -9.87 -26.78
N GLU A 171 12.33 -10.96 -26.72
CA GLU A 171 12.80 -12.33 -27.00
C GLU A 171 14.03 -12.76 -26.18
N THR A 172 14.14 -12.29 -24.93
CA THR A 172 15.29 -12.58 -24.07
C THR A 172 14.92 -13.50 -22.92
N TYR A 173 15.70 -14.58 -22.74
CA TYR A 173 15.62 -15.43 -21.55
C TYR A 173 16.28 -14.76 -20.36
N GLU A 174 15.51 -14.45 -19.29
CA GLU A 174 16.02 -13.89 -18.03
C GLU A 174 15.37 -14.59 -16.82
N PRO A 175 16.11 -15.50 -16.17
CA PRO A 175 15.58 -16.28 -15.05
C PRO A 175 15.02 -15.44 -13.89
N LEU A 176 15.60 -14.25 -13.62
CA LEU A 176 15.14 -13.38 -12.54
C LEU A 176 13.79 -12.71 -12.83
N ASN A 177 13.41 -12.62 -14.10
CA ASN A 177 12.08 -12.13 -14.47
C ASN A 177 11.01 -13.24 -14.31
N ARG A 178 11.39 -14.51 -14.30
CA ARG A 178 10.50 -15.67 -14.18
C ARG A 178 10.16 -15.95 -12.72
N ARG A 179 9.36 -15.07 -12.11
CA ARG A 179 9.07 -15.08 -10.69
C ARG A 179 7.58 -15.00 -10.38
N VAL A 180 7.24 -15.31 -9.15
CA VAL A 180 5.95 -14.93 -8.54
C VAL A 180 6.24 -14.04 -7.35
N GLU A 181 5.57 -12.91 -7.30
CA GLU A 181 5.58 -12.02 -6.14
C GLU A 181 4.34 -12.26 -5.28
N VAL A 182 4.54 -12.32 -3.97
CA VAL A 182 3.46 -12.42 -2.99
C VAL A 182 3.53 -11.22 -2.07
N TRP A 183 2.45 -10.46 -2.03
CA TRP A 183 2.26 -9.32 -1.16
C TRP A 183 1.30 -9.69 -0.04
N VAL A 184 1.69 -9.41 1.21
CA VAL A 184 0.92 -9.70 2.43
C VAL A 184 0.64 -8.39 3.14
N GLN A 185 -0.65 -8.10 3.34
CA GLN A 185 -1.17 -6.91 4.04
C GLN A 185 -2.00 -7.33 5.24
#